data_0153993d67841064f22fd53912807d5f
#
_entry.id   0153993d67841064f22fd53912807d5f
#
_cell.length_a   1.000
_cell.length_b   1.000
_cell.length_c   1.000
_cell.angle_alpha   90.00
_cell.angle_beta   90.00
_cell.angle_gamma   90.00
#
_symmetry.space_group_name_H-M   'P 1'
#
loop_
_entity.id
_entity.type
_entity.pdbx_description
1 polymer ?
#
loop_
_entity_poly.entity_id
_entity_poly.type
_entity_poly.pdbx_seq_one_letter_code
_entity_poly.pdbx_strand_id
1 'polypeptide(L)'
;IPLRLVGSEMCIRDRTHTWRLFGKTPRAVAKLIQATVHQQLGLRTTVGMGENPVQAKIALDVYAKHNSDLLGEITYATVPETIWRIKNMTDVWSIGHRTAAHLARMGITSMYELAHANPYALKQELGILGTQLFATAWGIDRTKISQRIVTRQPSIGNSQVLPRDYRNQFEIEIVIKEIGEQVAARLRHHRKRAGEITLGIGFSYAESQADGRTGFSQAKRMLPTNRDSDIVTTLREIFRDNWHGEVVRNVAVYTSRLAPDTGEQLNFFEPIDQQIKATNLERTLDAIRNRFGFKALVYAKSAMHGGTAIQRASLVGGHNGGNSYD
;
A
#
# COMPACT_ATOMS: atom_id res chain seq x y z
N ILE A 1 20.31 15.30 5.23
CA ILE A 1 19.14 14.42 5.33
C ILE A 1 18.93 13.86 3.95
N PRO A 2 18.94 12.52 3.75
CA PRO A 2 18.67 11.97 2.44
C PRO A 2 17.28 12.41 1.99
N LEU A 3 17.18 12.98 0.79
CA LEU A 3 15.92 13.40 0.13
C LEU A 3 14.83 12.30 0.10
N ARG A 4 15.19 11.08 0.46
CA ARG A 4 14.34 9.88 0.49
C ARG A 4 13.44 9.76 1.72
N LEU A 5 13.63 10.60 2.75
CA LEU A 5 12.75 10.65 3.93
C LEU A 5 11.60 11.64 3.78
N VAL A 6 11.47 12.27 2.62
CA VAL A 6 10.44 13.27 2.37
C VAL A 6 9.19 12.59 1.82
N GLY A 7 8.15 12.51 2.62
CA GLY A 7 6.83 12.69 2.11
C GLY A 7 5.86 11.51 2.09
N SER A 8 6.12 10.31 2.57
CA SER A 8 5.10 9.26 2.47
C SER A 8 4.65 8.63 3.79
N GLU A 9 5.37 8.86 4.88
CA GLU A 9 5.04 8.22 6.15
C GLU A 9 4.01 9.05 6.92
N MET A 10 2.84 8.48 7.16
CA MET A 10 1.78 9.10 7.95
C MET A 10 1.57 8.35 9.25
N CYS A 11 1.65 9.08 10.37
CA CYS A 11 1.32 8.54 11.68
C CYS A 11 0.00 9.10 12.18
N ILE A 12 -0.89 8.26 12.67
CA ILE A 12 -2.12 8.66 13.36
C ILE A 12 -1.90 8.49 14.86
N ARG A 13 -2.23 9.52 15.64
CA ARG A 13 -2.13 9.52 17.10
C ARG A 13 -3.42 10.02 17.71
N ASP A 14 -4.11 9.16 18.43
CA ASP A 14 -5.22 9.57 19.29
C ASP A 14 -4.64 10.20 20.57
N ARG A 15 -4.99 11.47 20.82
CA ARG A 15 -4.58 12.24 21.98
C ARG A 15 -5.76 12.73 22.84
N THR A 16 -6.95 12.24 22.59
CA THR A 16 -8.20 12.66 23.23
C THR A 16 -8.06 12.76 24.76
N HIS A 17 -7.40 11.82 25.40
CA HIS A 17 -7.24 11.78 26.87
C HIS A 17 -5.90 12.31 27.39
N THR A 18 -4.93 12.58 26.53
CA THR A 18 -3.55 12.85 26.95
C THR A 18 -2.99 14.20 26.52
N TRP A 19 -3.62 14.92 25.60
CA TRP A 19 -3.07 16.17 25.09
C TRP A 19 -2.89 17.24 26.18
N ARG A 20 -3.77 17.25 27.20
CA ARG A 20 -3.71 18.19 28.34
C ARG A 20 -2.46 18.04 29.20
N LEU A 21 -1.78 16.88 29.13
CA LEU A 21 -0.51 16.63 29.82
C LEU A 21 0.67 17.38 29.16
N PHE A 22 0.53 17.75 27.90
CA PHE A 22 1.61 18.33 27.10
C PHE A 22 1.35 19.79 26.66
N GLY A 23 0.13 20.29 26.79
CA GLY A 23 -0.18 21.66 26.38
C GLY A 23 -1.58 22.11 26.75
N LYS A 24 -1.84 23.41 26.61
CA LYS A 24 -3.14 24.01 26.92
C LYS A 24 -4.21 23.75 25.86
N THR A 25 -3.78 23.50 24.62
CA THR A 25 -4.67 23.23 23.48
C THR A 25 -4.10 22.12 22.61
N PRO A 26 -4.93 21.39 21.83
CA PRO A 26 -4.44 20.41 20.87
C PRO A 26 -3.44 21.03 19.88
N ARG A 27 -3.68 22.25 19.42
CA ARG A 27 -2.79 22.98 18.52
C ARG A 27 -1.42 23.27 19.15
N ALA A 28 -1.37 23.58 20.45
CA ALA A 28 -0.10 23.76 21.16
C ALA A 28 0.70 22.47 21.22
N VAL A 29 0.04 21.32 21.42
CA VAL A 29 0.67 20.00 21.40
C VAL A 29 1.19 19.66 20.01
N ALA A 30 0.43 19.93 18.96
CA ALA A 30 0.87 19.74 17.58
C ALA A 30 2.14 20.56 17.28
N LYS A 31 2.19 21.82 17.66
CA LYS A 31 3.37 22.69 17.52
C LYS A 31 4.56 22.17 18.31
N LEU A 32 4.34 21.67 19.53
CA LEU A 32 5.39 21.05 20.32
C LEU A 32 5.98 19.81 19.63
N ILE A 33 5.13 18.96 19.05
CA ILE A 33 5.58 17.79 18.29
C ILE A 33 6.40 18.22 17.08
N GLN A 34 5.92 19.18 16.28
CA GLN A 34 6.64 19.71 15.13
C GLN A 34 8.01 20.27 15.53
N ALA A 35 8.06 21.08 16.56
CA ALA A 35 9.30 21.67 17.06
C ALA A 35 10.29 20.61 17.54
N THR A 36 9.82 19.61 18.30
CA THR A 36 10.65 18.52 18.83
C THR A 36 11.22 17.66 17.70
N VAL A 37 10.39 17.28 16.72
CA VAL A 37 10.83 16.51 15.56
C VAL A 37 11.84 17.30 14.72
N HIS A 38 11.59 18.59 14.52
CA HIS A 38 12.52 19.45 13.79
C HIS A 38 13.85 19.60 14.53
N GLN A 39 13.81 19.83 15.82
CA GLN A 39 15.01 20.00 16.63
C GLN A 39 15.86 18.73 16.72
N GLN A 40 15.22 17.56 16.87
CA GLN A 40 15.94 16.29 17.06
C GLN A 40 16.38 15.65 15.75
N LEU A 41 15.58 15.78 14.68
CA LEU A 41 15.77 15.05 13.43
C LEU A 41 15.97 15.96 12.21
N GLY A 42 15.82 17.28 12.34
CA GLY A 42 15.88 18.22 11.23
C GLY A 42 14.70 18.10 10.24
N LEU A 43 13.65 17.35 10.58
CA LEU A 43 12.52 17.10 9.71
C LEU A 43 11.40 18.11 9.95
N ARG A 44 10.79 18.60 8.86
CA ARG A 44 9.55 19.36 8.92
C ARG A 44 8.36 18.43 8.75
N THR A 45 7.39 18.52 9.65
CA THR A 45 6.18 17.69 9.65
C THR A 45 4.94 18.54 9.45
N THR A 46 3.99 18.01 8.69
CA THR A 46 2.66 18.60 8.50
C THR A 46 1.66 17.88 9.41
N VAL A 47 0.78 18.59 10.10
CA VAL A 47 -0.15 18.01 11.06
C VAL A 47 -1.58 18.42 10.74
N GLY A 48 -2.44 17.42 10.52
CA GLY A 48 -3.89 17.58 10.49
C GLY A 48 -4.50 17.16 11.82
N MET A 49 -5.39 17.95 12.36
CA MET A 49 -6.12 17.71 13.61
C MET A 49 -7.61 17.62 13.36
N GLY A 50 -8.29 16.80 14.13
CA GLY A 50 -9.74 16.64 14.08
C GLY A 50 -10.25 15.80 15.24
N GLU A 51 -11.56 15.80 15.39
CA GLU A 51 -12.26 15.01 16.43
C GLU A 51 -12.38 13.54 16.05
N ASN A 52 -12.01 13.19 14.81
CA ASN A 52 -11.95 11.81 14.30
C ASN A 52 -10.91 11.70 13.17
N PRO A 53 -10.55 10.46 12.76
CA PRO A 53 -9.53 10.23 11.71
C PRO A 53 -9.82 10.89 10.37
N VAL A 54 -11.07 10.92 9.90
CA VAL A 54 -11.45 11.55 8.61
C VAL A 54 -11.23 13.05 8.65
N GLN A 55 -11.65 13.74 9.71
CA GLN A 55 -11.42 15.18 9.87
C GLN A 55 -9.92 15.48 9.89
N ALA A 56 -9.13 14.75 10.69
CA ALA A 56 -7.69 14.93 10.76
C ALA A 56 -7.01 14.68 9.39
N LYS A 57 -7.46 13.67 8.64
CA LYS A 57 -6.92 13.36 7.32
C LYS A 57 -7.23 14.43 6.29
N ILE A 58 -8.47 14.92 6.25
CA ILE A 58 -8.87 16.03 5.36
C ILE A 58 -8.14 17.32 5.74
N ALA A 59 -8.05 17.62 7.05
CA ALA A 59 -7.29 18.77 7.55
C ALA A 59 -5.82 18.72 7.13
N LEU A 60 -5.21 17.54 7.14
CA LEU A 60 -3.83 17.31 6.68
C LEU A 60 -3.69 17.57 5.18
N ASP A 61 -4.51 16.90 4.37
CA ASP A 61 -4.30 16.86 2.92
C ASP A 61 -4.73 18.15 2.21
N VAL A 62 -5.84 18.75 2.65
CA VAL A 62 -6.43 19.92 1.98
C VAL A 62 -5.92 21.25 2.56
N TYR A 63 -5.67 21.31 3.86
CA TYR A 63 -5.37 22.57 4.53
C TYR A 63 -3.92 22.67 5.03
N ALA A 64 -3.46 21.71 5.86
CA ALA A 64 -2.19 21.83 6.54
C ALA A 64 -0.99 21.93 5.60
N LYS A 65 -1.02 21.24 4.47
CA LYS A 65 0.05 21.28 3.47
C LYS A 65 0.21 22.63 2.80
N HIS A 66 -0.82 23.47 2.85
CA HIS A 66 -0.86 24.79 2.22
C HIS A 66 -0.74 25.94 3.23
N ASN A 67 -0.86 25.65 4.53
CA ASN A 67 -0.71 26.64 5.59
C ASN A 67 0.77 26.89 5.91
N SER A 68 1.11 28.14 6.23
CA SER A 68 2.49 28.53 6.55
C SER A 68 3.05 27.86 7.80
N ASP A 69 2.20 27.49 8.75
CA ASP A 69 2.59 26.78 9.98
C ASP A 69 2.47 25.25 9.84
N LEU A 70 2.11 24.75 8.64
CA LEU A 70 1.91 23.34 8.34
C LEU A 70 0.92 22.63 9.28
N LEU A 71 -0.07 23.37 9.79
CA LEU A 71 -1.14 22.87 10.63
C LEU A 71 -2.50 23.09 9.98
N GLY A 72 -3.37 22.08 10.07
CA GLY A 72 -4.78 22.17 9.70
C GLY A 72 -5.64 21.59 10.82
N GLU A 73 -6.83 22.14 11.02
CA GLU A 73 -7.78 21.67 12.02
C GLU A 73 -9.20 21.70 11.45
N ILE A 74 -9.93 20.61 11.63
CA ILE A 74 -11.34 20.48 11.32
C ILE A 74 -12.05 19.89 12.53
N THR A 75 -13.13 20.53 12.93
CA THR A 75 -14.05 20.04 13.97
C THR A 75 -15.43 19.88 13.38
N TYR A 76 -16.34 19.21 14.08
CA TYR A 76 -17.73 19.11 13.61
C TYR A 76 -18.37 20.49 13.39
N ALA A 77 -18.05 21.46 14.24
CA ALA A 77 -18.56 22.82 14.12
C ALA A 77 -18.07 23.55 12.85
N THR A 78 -16.88 23.20 12.34
CA THR A 78 -16.27 23.87 11.19
C THR A 78 -16.45 23.12 9.86
N VAL A 79 -17.21 22.02 9.84
CA VAL A 79 -17.49 21.25 8.61
C VAL A 79 -18.10 22.13 7.49
N PRO A 80 -19.08 23.03 7.77
CA PRO A 80 -19.66 23.87 6.72
C PRO A 80 -18.66 24.82 6.07
N GLU A 81 -17.73 25.37 6.84
CA GLU A 81 -16.70 26.32 6.39
C GLU A 81 -15.47 25.62 5.80
N THR A 82 -15.33 24.31 6.03
CA THR A 82 -14.17 23.53 5.61
C THR A 82 -14.55 22.46 4.59
N ILE A 83 -15.07 21.31 5.01
CA ILE A 83 -15.31 20.15 4.13
C ILE A 83 -16.26 20.52 2.97
N TRP A 84 -17.34 21.26 3.24
CA TRP A 84 -18.30 21.60 2.17
C TRP A 84 -17.76 22.62 1.17
N ARG A 85 -16.68 23.35 1.52
CA ARG A 85 -16.02 24.33 0.63
C ARG A 85 -14.87 23.78 -0.18
N ILE A 86 -14.58 22.49 -0.08
CA ILE A 86 -13.55 21.84 -0.89
C ILE A 86 -13.98 21.91 -2.37
N LYS A 87 -13.14 22.53 -3.21
CA LYS A 87 -13.44 22.79 -4.62
C LYS A 87 -13.47 21.50 -5.44
N ASN A 88 -12.47 20.64 -5.24
CA ASN A 88 -12.36 19.40 -5.99
C ASN A 88 -12.65 18.21 -5.07
N MET A 89 -13.67 17.44 -5.35
CA MET A 89 -14.00 16.27 -4.54
C MET A 89 -12.86 15.23 -4.51
N THR A 90 -12.03 15.18 -5.56
CA THR A 90 -10.89 14.27 -5.64
C THR A 90 -9.75 14.62 -4.68
N ASP A 91 -9.77 15.81 -4.06
CA ASP A 91 -8.82 16.18 -3.01
C ASP A 91 -9.19 15.53 -1.66
N VAL A 92 -10.42 15.01 -1.57
CA VAL A 92 -10.89 14.30 -0.37
C VAL A 92 -10.49 12.84 -0.44
N TRP A 93 -9.81 12.38 0.59
CA TRP A 93 -9.42 10.99 0.71
C TRP A 93 -10.62 10.05 0.52
N SER A 94 -10.44 8.96 -0.21
CA SER A 94 -11.45 7.98 -0.67
C SER A 94 -12.31 8.39 -1.87
N ILE A 95 -12.22 9.64 -2.38
CA ILE A 95 -12.90 10.06 -3.60
C ILE A 95 -11.89 10.17 -4.75
N GLY A 96 -11.73 9.09 -5.51
CA GLY A 96 -10.93 9.12 -6.74
C GLY A 96 -11.73 9.61 -7.95
N HIS A 97 -11.06 9.81 -9.09
CA HIS A 97 -11.69 10.29 -10.32
C HIS A 97 -12.91 9.46 -10.75
N ARG A 98 -12.86 8.12 -10.60
CA ARG A 98 -14.00 7.25 -10.96
C ARG A 98 -15.18 7.46 -10.03
N THR A 99 -14.97 7.61 -8.73
CA THR A 99 -16.01 7.89 -7.74
C THR A 99 -16.62 9.26 -7.99
N ALA A 100 -15.79 10.28 -8.21
CA ALA A 100 -16.25 11.64 -8.53
C ALA A 100 -17.08 11.66 -9.82
N ALA A 101 -16.65 10.97 -10.88
CA ALA A 101 -17.41 10.85 -12.10
C ALA A 101 -18.75 10.10 -11.92
N HIS A 102 -18.80 9.12 -11.02
CA HIS A 102 -20.05 8.43 -10.68
C HIS A 102 -21.00 9.37 -9.94
N LEU A 103 -20.50 10.07 -8.92
CA LEU A 103 -21.30 11.07 -8.20
C LEU A 103 -21.81 12.19 -9.12
N ALA A 104 -21.00 12.65 -10.07
CA ALA A 104 -21.42 13.65 -11.05
C ALA A 104 -22.58 13.17 -11.93
N ARG A 105 -22.64 11.88 -12.32
CA ARG A 105 -23.81 11.31 -13.01
C ARG A 105 -25.08 11.29 -12.17
N MET A 106 -24.93 11.29 -10.84
CA MET A 106 -26.04 11.43 -9.89
C MET A 106 -26.39 12.89 -9.60
N GLY A 107 -25.77 13.86 -10.27
CA GLY A 107 -25.95 15.30 -10.03
C GLY A 107 -25.21 15.84 -8.80
N ILE A 108 -24.23 15.10 -8.27
CA ILE A 108 -23.45 15.47 -7.09
C ILE A 108 -22.03 15.83 -7.53
N THR A 109 -21.70 17.14 -7.49
CA THR A 109 -20.43 17.66 -8.01
C THR A 109 -19.58 18.35 -6.93
N SER A 110 -20.13 18.50 -5.72
CA SER A 110 -19.48 19.15 -4.58
C SER A 110 -19.65 18.36 -3.28
N MET A 111 -18.79 18.63 -2.30
CA MET A 111 -18.92 18.06 -0.95
C MET A 111 -20.20 18.57 -0.25
N TYR A 112 -20.64 19.80 -0.55
CA TYR A 112 -21.90 20.32 -0.06
C TYR A 112 -23.10 19.52 -0.58
N GLU A 113 -23.17 19.30 -1.88
CA GLU A 113 -24.23 18.48 -2.51
C GLU A 113 -24.21 17.04 -1.98
N LEU A 114 -23.02 16.46 -1.80
CA LEU A 114 -22.88 15.12 -1.22
C LEU A 114 -23.42 15.04 0.21
N ALA A 115 -23.17 16.07 1.02
CA ALA A 115 -23.68 16.15 2.38
C ALA A 115 -25.23 16.30 2.45
N HIS A 116 -25.83 16.88 1.40
CA HIS A 116 -27.28 17.11 1.33
C HIS A 116 -28.00 16.13 0.37
N ALA A 117 -27.27 15.17 -0.19
CA ALA A 117 -27.84 14.12 -1.03
C ALA A 117 -28.69 13.13 -0.22
N ASN A 118 -29.59 12.44 -0.89
CA ASN A 118 -30.38 11.36 -0.30
C ASN A 118 -29.46 10.17 0.06
N PRO A 119 -29.27 9.84 1.35
CA PRO A 119 -28.36 8.76 1.75
C PRO A 119 -28.84 7.37 1.31
N TYR A 120 -30.14 7.19 1.10
CA TYR A 120 -30.71 5.94 0.58
C TYR A 120 -30.38 5.74 -0.90
N ALA A 121 -30.46 6.79 -1.71
CA ALA A 121 -30.06 6.77 -3.11
C ALA A 121 -28.54 6.48 -3.24
N LEU A 122 -27.70 7.15 -2.43
CA LEU A 122 -26.26 6.88 -2.38
C LEU A 122 -25.97 5.44 -2.00
N LYS A 123 -26.70 4.87 -1.05
CA LYS A 123 -26.55 3.46 -0.65
C LYS A 123 -26.99 2.50 -1.76
N GLN A 124 -28.05 2.82 -2.48
CA GLN A 124 -28.54 2.01 -3.58
C GLN A 124 -27.55 1.96 -4.74
N GLU A 125 -26.97 3.09 -5.11
CA GLU A 125 -26.04 3.22 -6.24
C GLU A 125 -24.61 2.77 -5.93
N LEU A 126 -24.11 3.10 -4.74
CA LEU A 126 -22.70 2.90 -4.35
C LEU A 126 -22.53 1.87 -3.22
N GLY A 127 -23.61 1.28 -2.72
CA GLY A 127 -23.55 0.34 -1.61
C GLY A 127 -23.00 0.97 -0.31
N ILE A 128 -22.16 0.23 0.40
CA ILE A 128 -21.53 0.69 1.66
C ILE A 128 -20.69 1.95 1.42
N LEU A 129 -20.04 2.06 0.26
CA LEU A 129 -19.24 3.23 -0.10
C LEU A 129 -20.10 4.51 -0.09
N GLY A 130 -21.33 4.46 -0.64
CA GLY A 130 -22.22 5.62 -0.65
C GLY A 130 -22.56 6.10 0.77
N THR A 131 -22.80 5.18 1.69
CA THR A 131 -23.03 5.52 3.10
C THR A 131 -21.79 6.15 3.75
N GLN A 132 -20.60 5.64 3.43
CA GLN A 132 -19.34 6.17 3.95
C GLN A 132 -19.05 7.56 3.38
N LEU A 133 -19.29 7.80 2.10
CA LEU A 133 -19.08 9.08 1.46
C LEU A 133 -20.01 10.15 2.02
N PHE A 134 -21.30 9.81 2.26
CA PHE A 134 -22.24 10.68 2.95
C PHE A 134 -21.74 11.08 4.34
N ALA A 135 -21.29 10.09 5.13
CA ALA A 135 -20.72 10.36 6.46
C ALA A 135 -19.46 11.24 6.38
N THR A 136 -18.58 10.96 5.42
CA THR A 136 -17.35 11.76 5.18
C THR A 136 -17.68 13.21 4.86
N ALA A 137 -18.74 13.49 4.07
CA ALA A 137 -19.16 14.83 3.74
C ALA A 137 -19.64 15.62 4.99
N TRP A 138 -20.14 14.93 6.01
CA TRP A 138 -20.46 15.48 7.32
C TRP A 138 -19.30 15.46 8.32
N GLY A 139 -18.10 15.07 7.87
CA GLY A 139 -16.94 14.92 8.74
C GLY A 139 -17.13 13.83 9.81
N ILE A 140 -17.95 12.82 9.53
CA ILE A 140 -18.26 11.73 10.47
C ILE A 140 -17.42 10.51 10.15
N ASP A 141 -16.72 10.00 11.15
CA ASP A 141 -16.00 8.74 11.10
C ASP A 141 -16.19 7.99 12.41
N ARG A 142 -16.58 6.72 12.31
CA ARG A 142 -16.81 5.85 13.47
C ARG A 142 -15.65 4.87 13.71
N THR A 143 -14.53 5.07 13.04
CA THR A 143 -13.34 4.24 13.19
C THR A 143 -12.79 4.36 14.61
N LYS A 144 -12.63 3.23 15.28
CA LYS A 144 -11.95 3.15 16.59
C LYS A 144 -10.49 2.78 16.34
N ILE A 145 -9.57 3.73 16.53
CA ILE A 145 -8.13 3.53 16.28
C ILE A 145 -7.55 2.40 17.15
N SER A 146 -8.07 2.22 18.36
CA SER A 146 -7.64 1.15 19.27
C SER A 146 -8.12 -0.24 18.86
N GLN A 147 -9.08 -0.35 17.94
CA GLN A 147 -9.63 -1.62 17.52
C GLN A 147 -8.80 -2.25 16.40
N ARG A 148 -8.23 -3.44 16.63
CA ARG A 148 -7.55 -4.21 15.60
C ARG A 148 -8.55 -4.68 14.55
N ILE A 149 -8.34 -4.30 13.31
CA ILE A 149 -9.12 -4.78 12.18
C ILE A 149 -8.65 -6.19 11.84
N VAL A 150 -9.58 -7.16 11.88
CA VAL A 150 -9.33 -8.53 11.42
C VAL A 150 -9.93 -8.65 10.02
N THR A 151 -9.07 -8.80 9.01
CA THR A 151 -9.50 -8.99 7.63
C THR A 151 -10.04 -10.42 7.44
N ARG A 152 -11.20 -10.54 6.76
CA ARG A 152 -11.80 -11.87 6.47
C ARG A 152 -10.96 -12.69 5.51
N GLN A 153 -10.25 -12.04 4.61
CA GLN A 153 -9.36 -12.67 3.64
C GLN A 153 -7.99 -11.97 3.70
N PRO A 154 -7.10 -12.42 4.59
CA PRO A 154 -5.77 -11.86 4.66
C PRO A 154 -5.01 -12.16 3.36
N SER A 155 -4.24 -11.19 2.89
CA SER A 155 -3.33 -11.34 1.77
C SER A 155 -1.92 -10.94 2.20
N ILE A 156 -0.92 -11.57 1.60
CA ILE A 156 0.48 -11.19 1.75
C ILE A 156 0.98 -10.80 0.37
N GLY A 157 1.54 -9.60 0.24
CA GLY A 157 1.99 -9.12 -1.04
C GLY A 157 3.10 -8.08 -0.93
N ASN A 158 3.64 -7.73 -2.09
CA ASN A 158 4.60 -6.65 -2.23
C ASN A 158 4.47 -6.03 -3.63
N SER A 159 4.78 -4.75 -3.75
CA SER A 159 4.74 -4.03 -5.01
C SER A 159 5.89 -3.05 -5.13
N GLN A 160 6.21 -2.69 -6.36
CA GLN A 160 7.25 -1.73 -6.66
C GLN A 160 6.89 -0.87 -7.85
N VAL A 161 7.00 0.45 -7.70
CA VAL A 161 7.18 1.35 -8.83
C VAL A 161 8.63 1.24 -9.28
N LEU A 162 8.85 0.93 -10.56
CA LEU A 162 10.18 0.73 -11.10
C LEU A 162 10.94 2.07 -11.21
N PRO A 163 12.28 2.07 -11.07
CA PRO A 163 13.07 3.30 -11.11
C PRO A 163 13.06 3.97 -12.51
N ARG A 164 12.78 3.20 -13.54
CA ARG A 164 12.65 3.63 -14.94
C ARG A 164 11.58 2.84 -15.64
N ASP A 165 11.31 3.15 -16.88
CA ASP A 165 10.46 2.35 -17.76
C ASP A 165 11.20 1.10 -18.22
N TYR A 166 10.54 -0.05 -18.16
CA TYR A 166 11.07 -1.36 -18.56
C TYR A 166 10.36 -1.85 -19.81
N ARG A 167 11.13 -2.22 -20.83
CA ARG A 167 10.65 -2.72 -22.14
C ARG A 167 11.12 -4.14 -22.43
N ASN A 168 12.15 -4.60 -21.75
CA ASN A 168 12.75 -5.88 -21.97
C ASN A 168 12.11 -6.95 -21.08
N GLN A 169 11.56 -8.00 -21.69
CA GLN A 169 10.92 -9.12 -20.98
C GLN A 169 11.82 -9.71 -19.90
N PHE A 170 13.08 -9.95 -20.21
CA PHE A 170 14.03 -10.56 -19.27
C PHE A 170 14.24 -9.69 -18.02
N GLU A 171 14.38 -8.38 -18.20
CA GLU A 171 14.52 -7.45 -17.06
C GLU A 171 13.24 -7.41 -16.19
N ILE A 172 12.06 -7.41 -16.81
CA ILE A 172 10.79 -7.42 -16.09
C ILE A 172 10.65 -8.73 -15.31
N GLU A 173 10.99 -9.87 -15.92
CA GLU A 173 10.95 -11.18 -15.25
C GLU A 173 11.94 -11.30 -14.08
N ILE A 174 13.08 -10.57 -14.11
CA ILE A 174 13.98 -10.47 -12.94
C ILE A 174 13.26 -9.80 -11.77
N VAL A 175 12.60 -8.66 -12.02
CA VAL A 175 11.86 -7.94 -10.97
C VAL A 175 10.68 -8.77 -10.43
N ILE A 176 9.93 -9.42 -11.32
CA ILE A 176 8.83 -10.32 -10.92
C ILE A 176 9.36 -11.43 -9.99
N LYS A 177 10.50 -12.04 -10.35
CA LYS A 177 11.15 -13.05 -9.51
C LYS A 177 11.56 -12.47 -8.16
N GLU A 178 12.23 -11.32 -8.12
CA GLU A 178 12.68 -10.69 -6.89
C GLU A 178 11.52 -10.40 -5.92
N ILE A 179 10.38 -9.90 -6.44
CA ILE A 179 9.20 -9.64 -5.63
C ILE A 179 8.52 -10.94 -5.21
N GLY A 180 8.46 -11.94 -6.10
CA GLY A 180 7.89 -13.26 -5.81
C GLY A 180 8.64 -13.97 -4.67
N GLU A 181 9.98 -13.98 -4.71
CA GLU A 181 10.83 -14.55 -3.66
C GLU A 181 10.64 -13.83 -2.31
N GLN A 182 10.50 -12.50 -2.31
CA GLN A 182 10.21 -11.75 -1.09
C GLN A 182 8.83 -12.10 -0.50
N VAL A 183 7.83 -12.28 -1.36
CA VAL A 183 6.48 -12.70 -0.93
C VAL A 183 6.51 -14.13 -0.38
N ALA A 184 7.25 -15.03 -1.00
CA ALA A 184 7.46 -16.40 -0.50
C ALA A 184 8.15 -16.41 0.87
N ALA A 185 9.20 -15.61 1.06
CA ALA A 185 9.89 -15.47 2.35
C ALA A 185 8.94 -14.92 3.45
N ARG A 186 8.06 -13.96 3.10
CA ARG A 186 7.01 -13.47 4.04
C ARG A 186 6.00 -14.54 4.38
N LEU A 187 5.57 -15.36 3.42
CA LEU A 187 4.69 -16.51 3.68
C LEU A 187 5.34 -17.48 4.67
N ARG A 188 6.61 -17.84 4.46
CA ARG A 188 7.36 -18.72 5.37
C ARG A 188 7.51 -18.11 6.75
N HIS A 189 7.85 -16.82 6.84
CA HIS A 189 7.94 -16.10 8.12
C HIS A 189 6.63 -16.16 8.91
N HIS A 190 5.50 -15.95 8.26
CA HIS A 190 4.18 -16.02 8.87
C HIS A 190 3.62 -17.44 8.99
N ARG A 191 4.40 -18.47 8.65
CA ARG A 191 3.97 -19.88 8.63
C ARG A 191 2.67 -20.08 7.84
N LYS A 192 2.62 -19.51 6.63
CA LYS A 192 1.48 -19.59 5.71
C LYS A 192 1.90 -20.18 4.37
N ARG A 193 0.92 -20.72 3.68
CA ARG A 193 0.97 -21.14 2.28
C ARG A 193 -0.11 -20.43 1.49
N ALA A 194 0.15 -20.10 0.26
CA ALA A 194 -0.79 -19.40 -0.62
C ALA A 194 -1.40 -20.38 -1.62
N GLY A 195 -2.72 -20.40 -1.72
CA GLY A 195 -3.49 -21.18 -2.70
C GLY A 195 -3.88 -20.39 -3.95
N GLU A 196 -3.54 -19.11 -3.98
CA GLU A 196 -3.78 -18.24 -5.13
C GLU A 196 -2.74 -17.13 -5.16
N ILE A 197 -2.25 -16.83 -6.35
CA ILE A 197 -1.30 -15.74 -6.58
C ILE A 197 -1.84 -14.78 -7.64
N THR A 198 -1.61 -13.49 -7.44
CA THR A 198 -2.01 -12.43 -8.36
C THR A 198 -0.79 -11.64 -8.77
N LEU A 199 -0.61 -11.45 -10.08
CA LEU A 199 0.35 -10.52 -10.67
C LEU A 199 -0.37 -9.29 -11.18
N GLY A 200 0.03 -8.12 -10.71
CA GLY A 200 -0.37 -6.83 -11.23
C GLY A 200 0.80 -6.18 -11.97
N ILE A 201 0.56 -5.75 -13.20
CA ILE A 201 1.51 -4.99 -14.01
C ILE A 201 0.87 -3.64 -14.32
N GLY A 202 1.56 -2.56 -13.94
CA GLY A 202 1.18 -1.21 -14.32
C GLY A 202 2.05 -0.72 -15.47
N PHE A 203 1.41 -0.20 -16.51
CA PHE A 203 2.09 0.36 -17.67
C PHE A 203 2.62 1.77 -17.39
N SER A 204 3.54 2.25 -18.22
CA SER A 204 4.03 3.62 -18.15
C SER A 204 2.91 4.62 -18.44
N TYR A 205 3.10 5.86 -18.00
CA TYR A 205 2.10 6.91 -18.25
C TYR A 205 1.90 7.17 -19.76
N ALA A 206 3.00 7.17 -20.53
CA ALA A 206 2.93 7.36 -21.97
C ALA A 206 2.13 6.24 -22.68
N GLU A 207 2.34 4.98 -22.26
CA GLU A 207 1.59 3.84 -22.78
C GLU A 207 0.11 3.95 -22.45
N SER A 208 -0.19 4.30 -21.19
CA SER A 208 -1.57 4.46 -20.71
C SER A 208 -2.33 5.57 -21.43
N GLN A 209 -1.63 6.61 -21.90
CA GLN A 209 -2.25 7.67 -22.72
C GLN A 209 -2.50 7.24 -24.16
N ALA A 210 -1.68 6.35 -24.72
CA ALA A 210 -1.77 5.95 -26.12
C ALA A 210 -2.96 5.03 -26.40
N ASP A 211 -3.23 4.05 -25.50
CA ASP A 211 -4.27 3.02 -25.72
C ASP A 211 -5.34 2.96 -24.62
N GLY A 212 -5.25 3.82 -23.61
CA GLY A 212 -6.17 3.88 -22.47
C GLY A 212 -6.02 2.73 -21.47
N ARG A 213 -5.10 1.80 -21.68
CA ARG A 213 -4.82 0.67 -20.76
C ARG A 213 -3.77 1.06 -19.75
N THR A 214 -4.10 1.00 -18.47
CA THR A 214 -3.17 1.35 -17.38
C THR A 214 -2.36 0.16 -16.88
N GLY A 215 -2.64 -1.05 -17.37
CA GLY A 215 -2.02 -2.29 -16.94
C GLY A 215 -2.98 -3.46 -16.93
N PHE A 216 -2.53 -4.56 -16.32
CA PHE A 216 -3.38 -5.72 -16.05
C PHE A 216 -3.16 -6.25 -14.63
N SER A 217 -4.15 -6.99 -14.13
CA SER A 217 -4.06 -7.74 -12.88
C SER A 217 -4.73 -9.10 -13.07
N GLN A 218 -3.97 -10.16 -12.95
CA GLN A 218 -4.43 -11.51 -13.21
C GLN A 218 -4.08 -12.44 -12.05
N ALA A 219 -5.08 -13.21 -11.59
CA ALA A 219 -4.94 -14.19 -10.53
C ALA A 219 -4.90 -15.62 -11.10
N LYS A 220 -4.10 -16.48 -10.49
CA LYS A 220 -4.05 -17.92 -10.79
C LYS A 220 -4.09 -18.73 -9.51
N ARG A 221 -4.99 -19.71 -9.45
CA ARG A 221 -5.06 -20.69 -8.37
C ARG A 221 -3.95 -21.73 -8.53
N MET A 222 -3.43 -22.18 -7.41
CA MET A 222 -2.36 -23.17 -7.35
C MET A 222 -2.52 -24.05 -6.10
N LEU A 223 -1.80 -25.16 -6.03
CA LEU A 223 -1.68 -25.93 -4.79
C LEU A 223 -1.05 -25.03 -3.71
N PRO A 224 -1.55 -25.08 -2.46
CA PRO A 224 -1.03 -24.23 -1.40
C PRO A 224 0.48 -24.43 -1.21
N THR A 225 1.27 -23.38 -1.47
CA THR A 225 2.73 -23.40 -1.40
C THR A 225 3.30 -22.12 -0.81
N ASN A 226 4.53 -22.19 -0.34
CA ASN A 226 5.39 -21.05 0.02
C ASN A 226 6.81 -21.19 -0.57
N ARG A 227 6.96 -22.10 -1.57
CA ARG A 227 8.23 -22.31 -2.27
C ARG A 227 8.46 -21.24 -3.30
N ASP A 228 9.69 -20.74 -3.37
CA ASP A 228 10.10 -19.71 -4.34
C ASP A 228 9.84 -20.18 -5.79
N SER A 229 10.19 -21.45 -6.09
CA SER A 229 10.05 -22.03 -7.43
C SER A 229 8.63 -21.99 -7.96
N ASP A 230 7.67 -22.42 -7.15
CA ASP A 230 6.27 -22.55 -7.55
C ASP A 230 5.64 -21.19 -7.78
N ILE A 231 5.91 -20.25 -6.85
CA ILE A 231 5.43 -18.88 -6.92
C ILE A 231 6.01 -18.17 -8.14
N VAL A 232 7.32 -18.24 -8.35
CA VAL A 232 7.98 -17.56 -9.48
C VAL A 232 7.57 -18.14 -10.81
N THR A 233 7.43 -19.47 -10.91
CA THR A 233 6.98 -20.14 -12.15
C THR A 233 5.57 -19.67 -12.52
N THR A 234 4.64 -19.70 -11.56
CA THR A 234 3.25 -19.24 -11.78
C THR A 234 3.20 -17.76 -12.16
N LEU A 235 4.00 -16.91 -11.52
CA LEU A 235 4.05 -15.47 -11.85
C LEU A 235 4.55 -15.23 -13.29
N ARG A 236 5.56 -15.99 -13.73
CA ARG A 236 6.08 -15.90 -15.11
C ARG A 236 5.07 -16.37 -16.14
N GLU A 237 4.33 -17.44 -15.86
CA GLU A 237 3.23 -17.89 -16.71
C GLU A 237 2.19 -16.79 -16.86
N ILE A 238 1.69 -16.22 -15.75
CA ILE A 238 0.73 -15.10 -15.78
C ILE A 238 1.30 -13.94 -16.61
N PHE A 239 2.56 -13.59 -16.41
CA PHE A 239 3.19 -12.48 -17.13
C PHE A 239 3.24 -12.74 -18.64
N ARG A 240 3.74 -13.90 -19.05
CA ARG A 240 3.91 -14.25 -20.47
C ARG A 240 2.57 -14.39 -21.21
N ASP A 241 1.53 -14.85 -20.51
CA ASP A 241 0.19 -15.01 -21.09
C ASP A 241 -0.53 -13.67 -21.32
N ASN A 242 -0.12 -12.60 -20.61
CA ASN A 242 -0.87 -11.33 -20.60
C ASN A 242 -0.07 -10.09 -21.01
N TRP A 243 1.25 -10.19 -21.16
CA TRP A 243 2.11 -9.09 -21.61
C TRP A 243 2.44 -9.22 -23.09
N HIS A 244 2.24 -8.14 -23.84
CA HIS A 244 2.40 -8.13 -25.31
C HIS A 244 3.41 -7.07 -25.78
N GLY A 245 4.32 -6.63 -24.92
CA GLY A 245 5.39 -5.69 -25.25
C GLY A 245 5.21 -4.30 -24.70
N GLU A 246 4.16 -4.06 -23.91
CA GLU A 246 3.87 -2.77 -23.29
C GLU A 246 4.98 -2.34 -22.31
N VAL A 247 5.17 -1.03 -22.18
CA VAL A 247 6.18 -0.47 -21.28
C VAL A 247 5.72 -0.56 -19.83
N VAL A 248 6.48 -1.27 -19.00
CA VAL A 248 6.14 -1.55 -17.59
C VAL A 248 6.76 -0.52 -16.65
N ARG A 249 5.96 0.01 -15.74
CA ARG A 249 6.38 0.96 -14.69
C ARG A 249 6.09 0.48 -13.28
N ASN A 250 5.20 -0.50 -13.10
CA ASN A 250 4.86 -1.05 -11.79
C ASN A 250 4.74 -2.57 -11.86
N VAL A 251 5.23 -3.25 -10.83
CA VAL A 251 5.06 -4.69 -10.63
C VAL A 251 4.54 -4.92 -9.22
N ALA A 252 3.45 -5.68 -9.10
CA ALA A 252 2.81 -6.03 -7.84
C ALA A 252 2.52 -7.52 -7.77
N VAL A 253 2.85 -8.14 -6.67
CA VAL A 253 2.57 -9.56 -6.39
C VAL A 253 1.78 -9.65 -5.10
N TYR A 254 0.64 -10.32 -5.15
CA TYR A 254 -0.20 -10.58 -4.00
C TYR A 254 -0.55 -12.05 -3.92
N THR A 255 -0.67 -12.57 -2.70
CA THR A 255 -1.12 -13.92 -2.44
C THR A 255 -2.39 -13.90 -1.62
N SER A 256 -3.29 -14.83 -1.90
CA SER A 256 -4.56 -15.02 -1.18
C SER A 256 -4.81 -16.51 -0.91
N ARG A 257 -5.96 -16.82 -0.33
CA ARG A 257 -6.31 -18.19 0.10
C ARG A 257 -5.23 -18.77 1.01
N LEU A 258 -4.82 -17.97 2.01
CA LEU A 258 -3.74 -18.36 2.91
C LEU A 258 -4.18 -19.51 3.83
N ALA A 259 -3.41 -20.60 3.82
CA ALA A 259 -3.54 -21.73 4.71
C ALA A 259 -2.37 -21.80 5.71
N PRO A 260 -2.53 -22.41 6.89
CA PRO A 260 -1.41 -22.70 7.78
C PRO A 260 -0.36 -23.59 7.10
N ASP A 261 0.91 -23.37 7.40
CA ASP A 261 1.99 -24.25 6.96
C ASP A 261 2.15 -25.40 7.96
N THR A 262 1.36 -26.44 7.78
CA THR A 262 1.28 -27.61 8.68
C THR A 262 2.15 -28.79 8.22
N GLY A 263 2.82 -28.68 7.10
CA GLY A 263 3.66 -29.73 6.55
C GLY A 263 3.81 -29.59 5.03
N GLU A 264 4.83 -30.18 4.45
CA GLU A 264 5.10 -30.10 3.03
C GLU A 264 4.46 -31.28 2.29
N GLN A 265 3.62 -30.97 1.30
CA GLN A 265 3.13 -31.96 0.35
C GLN A 265 4.21 -32.13 -0.73
N LEU A 266 4.89 -33.25 -0.70
CA LEU A 266 5.90 -33.59 -1.70
C LEU A 266 5.25 -33.98 -3.02
N ASN A 267 5.90 -33.59 -4.12
CA ASN A 267 5.50 -33.96 -5.47
C ASN A 267 6.05 -35.33 -5.82
N PHE A 268 5.19 -36.26 -6.27
CA PHE A 268 5.58 -37.62 -6.65
C PHE A 268 6.47 -37.69 -7.90
N PHE A 269 6.41 -36.65 -8.73
CA PHE A 269 7.15 -36.60 -10.01
C PHE A 269 8.53 -35.98 -9.87
N GLU A 270 8.92 -35.54 -8.69
CA GLU A 270 10.25 -35.00 -8.40
C GLU A 270 10.94 -35.83 -7.31
N PRO A 271 12.26 -36.05 -7.40
CA PRO A 271 13.01 -36.74 -6.35
C PRO A 271 12.85 -36.06 -4.99
N ILE A 272 12.47 -36.84 -3.98
CA ILE A 272 12.19 -36.33 -2.62
C ILE A 272 13.40 -35.56 -2.06
N ASP A 273 14.60 -36.09 -2.23
CA ASP A 273 15.83 -35.44 -1.75
C ASP A 273 16.08 -34.07 -2.36
N GLN A 274 15.71 -33.86 -3.62
CA GLN A 274 15.84 -32.58 -4.29
C GLN A 274 14.83 -31.55 -3.73
N GLN A 275 13.61 -31.98 -3.47
CA GLN A 275 12.58 -31.14 -2.87
C GLN A 275 12.99 -30.70 -1.46
N ILE A 276 13.47 -31.64 -0.63
CA ILE A 276 13.95 -31.33 0.73
C ILE A 276 15.16 -30.40 0.68
N LYS A 277 16.11 -30.62 -0.22
CA LYS A 277 17.27 -29.74 -0.39
C LYS A 277 16.86 -28.32 -0.80
N ALA A 278 15.90 -28.17 -1.72
CA ALA A 278 15.39 -26.86 -2.15
C ALA A 278 14.72 -26.11 -0.97
N THR A 279 13.86 -26.77 -0.21
CA THR A 279 13.20 -26.18 0.98
C THR A 279 14.22 -25.80 2.05
N ASN A 280 15.24 -26.63 2.30
CA ASN A 280 16.29 -26.31 3.26
C ASN A 280 17.15 -25.14 2.80
N LEU A 281 17.42 -25.02 1.50
CA LEU A 281 18.15 -23.89 0.93
C LEU A 281 17.36 -22.58 1.14
N GLU A 282 16.06 -22.56 0.84
CA GLU A 282 15.19 -21.38 1.03
C GLU A 282 15.17 -20.95 2.51
N ARG A 283 15.00 -21.91 3.43
CA ARG A 283 15.03 -21.62 4.88
C ARG A 283 16.39 -21.10 5.35
N THR A 284 17.48 -21.62 4.80
CA THR A 284 18.82 -21.15 5.12
C THR A 284 19.07 -19.75 4.59
N LEU A 285 18.62 -19.45 3.38
CA LEU A 285 18.64 -18.10 2.80
C LEU A 285 17.88 -17.11 3.68
N ASP A 286 16.66 -17.46 4.09
CA ASP A 286 15.84 -16.65 4.97
C ASP A 286 16.53 -16.41 6.33
N ALA A 287 17.13 -17.46 6.93
CA ALA A 287 17.83 -17.35 8.20
C ALA A 287 19.07 -16.42 8.12
N ILE A 288 19.84 -16.52 7.03
CA ILE A 288 21.00 -15.63 6.80
C ILE A 288 20.54 -14.19 6.61
N ARG A 289 19.53 -13.96 5.77
CA ARG A 289 18.99 -12.62 5.52
C ARG A 289 18.37 -11.99 6.77
N ASN A 290 17.70 -12.78 7.61
CA ASN A 290 17.14 -12.32 8.88
C ASN A 290 18.21 -11.90 9.87
N ARG A 291 19.34 -12.61 9.90
CA ARG A 291 20.44 -12.34 10.86
C ARG A 291 21.37 -11.24 10.40
N PHE A 292 21.68 -11.17 9.11
CA PHE A 292 22.75 -10.31 8.57
C PHE A 292 22.23 -9.24 7.60
N GLY A 293 20.91 -9.20 7.36
CA GLY A 293 20.27 -8.30 6.40
C GLY A 293 20.21 -8.89 4.99
N PHE A 294 19.27 -8.35 4.20
CA PHE A 294 18.99 -8.84 2.85
C PHE A 294 20.21 -8.87 1.93
N LYS A 295 21.09 -7.85 2.04
CA LYS A 295 22.28 -7.71 1.18
C LYS A 295 23.39 -8.72 1.48
N ALA A 296 23.35 -9.43 2.62
CA ALA A 296 24.35 -10.40 2.98
C ALA A 296 24.39 -11.60 2.01
N LEU A 297 23.23 -11.92 1.39
CA LEU A 297 23.13 -13.00 0.43
C LEU A 297 22.06 -12.70 -0.61
N VAL A 298 22.45 -12.38 -1.82
CA VAL A 298 21.57 -12.07 -2.96
C VAL A 298 21.81 -13.03 -4.11
N TYR A 299 20.78 -13.26 -4.91
CA TYR A 299 20.94 -14.03 -6.14
C TYR A 299 21.73 -13.24 -7.18
N ALA A 300 22.58 -13.92 -7.97
CA ALA A 300 23.37 -13.30 -9.03
C ALA A 300 22.49 -12.50 -10.04
N LYS A 301 21.26 -12.95 -10.29
CA LYS A 301 20.30 -12.23 -11.17
C LYS A 301 19.94 -10.85 -10.65
N SER A 302 19.93 -10.62 -9.33
CA SER A 302 19.67 -9.30 -8.75
C SER A 302 20.82 -8.29 -8.97
N ALA A 303 22.00 -8.76 -9.31
CA ALA A 303 23.13 -7.94 -9.73
C ALA A 303 23.17 -7.64 -11.24
N MET A 304 22.28 -8.28 -12.03
CA MET A 304 22.19 -8.05 -13.46
C MET A 304 21.45 -6.75 -13.77
N HIS A 305 21.60 -6.27 -15.01
CA HIS A 305 20.83 -5.14 -15.51
C HIS A 305 19.33 -5.46 -15.45
N GLY A 306 18.57 -4.57 -14.85
CA GLY A 306 17.13 -4.77 -14.55
C GLY A 306 16.83 -5.19 -13.12
N GLY A 307 17.76 -5.77 -12.36
CA GLY A 307 17.57 -6.11 -10.95
C GLY A 307 17.40 -4.86 -10.07
N THR A 308 16.48 -4.92 -9.11
CA THR A 308 16.13 -3.80 -8.23
C THR A 308 16.27 -4.13 -6.74
N ALA A 309 16.31 -5.41 -6.36
CA ALA A 309 16.24 -5.86 -4.97
C ALA A 309 17.38 -5.29 -4.09
N ILE A 310 18.61 -5.20 -4.62
CA ILE A 310 19.77 -4.66 -3.89
C ILE A 310 19.57 -3.17 -3.57
N GLN A 311 19.08 -2.40 -4.55
CA GLN A 311 18.79 -0.98 -4.36
C GLN A 311 17.61 -0.78 -3.39
N ARG A 312 16.54 -1.56 -3.54
CA ARG A 312 15.37 -1.50 -2.66
C ARG A 312 15.69 -1.81 -1.21
N ALA A 313 16.62 -2.72 -0.94
CA ALA A 313 17.05 -3.04 0.41
C ALA A 313 17.74 -1.86 1.14
N SER A 314 18.06 -0.77 0.44
CA SER A 314 18.59 0.48 1.01
C SER A 314 17.51 1.55 1.23
N LEU A 315 16.28 1.32 0.79
CA LEU A 315 15.18 2.26 0.98
C LEU A 315 14.61 2.16 2.39
N VAL A 316 13.87 3.18 2.81
CA VAL A 316 13.30 3.30 4.16
C VAL A 316 11.80 3.06 4.13
N GLY A 317 11.25 2.55 5.24
CA GLY A 317 9.81 2.34 5.42
C GLY A 317 9.22 1.32 4.48
N GLY A 318 7.99 1.52 4.04
CA GLY A 318 7.25 0.63 3.14
C GLY A 318 7.89 0.43 1.76
N HIS A 319 8.86 1.25 1.38
CA HIS A 319 9.64 1.10 0.15
C HIS A 319 10.82 0.14 0.30
N ASN A 320 11.16 -0.26 1.52
CA ASN A 320 12.21 -1.24 1.76
C ASN A 320 11.77 -2.62 1.25
N GLY A 321 12.42 -3.10 0.21
CA GLY A 321 12.17 -4.42 -0.37
C GLY A 321 12.93 -5.55 0.30
N GLY A 322 13.70 -5.28 1.36
CA GLY A 322 14.45 -6.28 2.10
C GLY A 322 13.58 -7.14 3.03
N ASN A 323 14.12 -7.51 4.18
CA ASN A 323 13.45 -8.36 5.18
C ASN A 323 12.35 -7.62 6.01
N SER A 324 11.64 -6.69 5.41
CA SER A 324 10.47 -6.08 6.07
C SER A 324 9.32 -7.09 6.03
N TYR A 325 9.05 -7.70 7.17
CA TYR A 325 7.95 -8.67 7.36
C TYR A 325 6.66 -8.02 7.90
N ASP A 326 6.70 -6.73 8.24
CA ASP A 326 5.57 -5.94 8.77
C ASP A 326 4.64 -5.42 7.66
#